data_69dfc5d4a20db5790ae137e61601363c
#
_entry.id   69dfc5d4a20db5790ae137e61601363c
#
_cell.length_a   1.000
_cell.length_b   1.000
_cell.length_c   1.000
_cell.angle_alpha   90.00
_cell.angle_beta   90.00
_cell.angle_gamma   90.00
#
_symmetry.space_group_name_H-M   'P 1'
#
loop_
_entity.id
_entity.type
_entity.pdbx_description
1 polymer ?
#
loop_
_entity_poly.entity_id
_entity_poly.type
_entity_poly.pdbx_seq_one_letter_code
_entity_poly.pdbx_strand_id
1 'polypeptide(L)'
;MSIFTGAGVAIVTPMKANGEINYDKLAELLDFQINNSTDAIVICGTTGESATMTEKEHVEAIRFTADYVKTRVPVVAGTGSNCTQTAVELSKEAQAAGVDACLVVTPYYNKASQKGLIEHYTTIAKSIDLPIIMYNVPSRTGCNILPETAVKLAKEVDNIVAIKAATGNLSQESKTMMLAEGCLDMYSGEDGLIVPLMSIGAKGVISVLSNVAPKQTHDICAEFFAGNVEKSRQLQFEALYSVRLTLFQLRQLLILWVWK
;
A
#
# COMPACT_ATOMS: atom_id res chain seq x y z
N MET A 1 13.88 6.70 -9.07
CA MET A 1 12.80 6.28 -10.01
C MET A 1 11.67 5.74 -9.12
N SER A 2 10.41 6.14 -9.37
CA SER A 2 9.27 5.69 -8.57
C SER A 2 9.05 4.17 -8.74
N ILE A 3 8.57 3.48 -7.71
CA ILE A 3 8.28 2.04 -7.77
C ILE A 3 7.18 1.78 -8.80
N PHE A 4 6.12 2.59 -8.77
CA PHE A 4 5.08 2.63 -9.80
C PHE A 4 4.46 4.04 -9.86
N THR A 5 3.63 4.30 -10.87
CA THR A 5 2.80 5.50 -10.98
C THR A 5 1.39 5.05 -11.36
N GLY A 6 0.35 5.57 -10.70
CA GLY A 6 -1.02 5.15 -10.94
C GLY A 6 -1.69 4.48 -9.73
N ALA A 7 -2.44 3.41 -9.95
CA ALA A 7 -3.22 2.74 -8.94
C ALA A 7 -2.67 1.35 -8.59
N GLY A 8 -2.03 1.22 -7.42
CA GLY A 8 -1.70 -0.07 -6.83
C GLY A 8 -2.86 -0.61 -6.00
N VAL A 9 -3.18 -1.90 -6.10
CA VAL A 9 -4.20 -2.53 -5.28
C VAL A 9 -3.63 -3.04 -3.96
N ALA A 10 -4.19 -2.62 -2.82
CA ALA A 10 -4.02 -3.33 -1.56
C ALA A 10 -4.93 -4.57 -1.59
N ILE A 11 -4.41 -5.66 -2.19
CA ILE A 11 -5.22 -6.83 -2.54
C ILE A 11 -5.72 -7.56 -1.30
N VAL A 12 -6.95 -8.07 -1.36
CA VAL A 12 -7.52 -8.94 -0.33
C VAL A 12 -6.89 -10.33 -0.40
N THR A 13 -6.89 -11.05 0.72
CA THR A 13 -6.45 -12.44 0.78
C THR A 13 -7.67 -13.35 0.85
N PRO A 14 -8.02 -14.07 -0.22
CA PRO A 14 -9.12 -15.00 -0.20
C PRO A 14 -8.79 -16.21 0.70
N MET A 15 -9.73 -16.59 1.54
CA MET A 15 -9.59 -17.69 2.48
C MET A 15 -10.66 -18.75 2.26
N LYS A 16 -10.32 -20.02 2.52
CA LYS A 16 -11.27 -21.13 2.57
C LYS A 16 -12.08 -21.08 3.85
N ALA A 17 -13.17 -21.87 3.91
CA ALA A 17 -14.03 -21.95 5.11
C ALA A 17 -13.29 -22.42 6.39
N ASN A 18 -12.17 -23.11 6.24
CA ASN A 18 -11.31 -23.54 7.35
C ASN A 18 -10.25 -22.50 7.77
N GLY A 19 -10.24 -21.32 7.12
CA GLY A 19 -9.29 -20.22 7.37
C GLY A 19 -7.98 -20.29 6.60
N GLU A 20 -7.70 -21.35 5.84
CA GLU A 20 -6.52 -21.43 4.97
C GLU A 20 -6.62 -20.47 3.78
N ILE A 21 -5.49 -19.96 3.32
CA ILE A 21 -5.43 -19.12 2.10
C ILE A 21 -5.87 -19.96 0.89
N ASN A 22 -6.75 -19.38 0.08
CA ASN A 22 -7.19 -19.97 -1.18
C ASN A 22 -6.33 -19.42 -2.34
N TYR A 23 -5.24 -20.10 -2.65
CA TYR A 23 -4.29 -19.66 -3.68
C TYR A 23 -4.87 -19.67 -5.09
N ASP A 24 -5.79 -20.59 -5.41
CA ASP A 24 -6.46 -20.63 -6.71
C ASP A 24 -7.29 -19.34 -6.90
N LYS A 25 -8.05 -18.96 -5.87
CA LYS A 25 -8.83 -17.73 -5.90
C LYS A 25 -7.94 -16.47 -5.86
N LEU A 26 -6.80 -16.51 -5.18
CA LEU A 26 -5.82 -15.43 -5.22
C LEU A 26 -5.26 -15.24 -6.63
N ALA A 27 -4.94 -16.32 -7.34
CA ALA A 27 -4.52 -16.26 -8.74
C ALA A 27 -5.56 -15.59 -9.64
N GLU A 28 -6.84 -16.00 -9.51
CA GLU A 28 -7.95 -15.36 -10.26
C GLU A 28 -8.06 -13.85 -9.96
N LEU A 29 -7.90 -13.44 -8.70
CA LEU A 29 -7.93 -12.02 -8.31
C LEU A 29 -6.74 -11.25 -8.86
N LEU A 30 -5.54 -11.84 -8.85
CA LEU A 30 -4.34 -11.24 -9.46
C LEU A 30 -4.52 -11.01 -10.95
N ASP A 31 -5.04 -12.01 -11.67
CA ASP A 31 -5.34 -11.87 -13.10
C ASP A 31 -6.44 -10.83 -13.36
N PHE A 32 -7.49 -10.82 -12.54
CA PHE A 32 -8.53 -9.79 -12.63
C PHE A 32 -7.95 -8.38 -12.48
N GLN A 33 -7.07 -8.15 -11.51
CA GLN A 33 -6.44 -6.86 -11.30
C GLN A 33 -5.57 -6.46 -12.51
N ILE A 34 -4.67 -7.34 -12.94
CA ILE A 34 -3.73 -7.07 -14.02
C ILE A 34 -4.47 -6.82 -15.35
N ASN A 35 -5.48 -7.63 -15.66
CA ASN A 35 -6.27 -7.51 -16.87
C ASN A 35 -7.17 -6.25 -16.87
N ASN A 36 -7.37 -5.61 -15.73
CA ASN A 36 -8.12 -4.37 -15.56
C ASN A 36 -7.24 -3.18 -15.17
N SER A 37 -6.02 -3.15 -15.66
CA SER A 37 -5.12 -1.97 -15.62
C SER A 37 -4.61 -1.58 -14.24
N THR A 38 -4.54 -2.51 -13.28
CA THR A 38 -3.83 -2.24 -12.03
C THR A 38 -2.34 -1.97 -12.32
N ASP A 39 -1.76 -0.94 -11.70
CA ASP A 39 -0.38 -0.51 -11.92
C ASP A 39 0.63 -1.19 -10.95
N ALA A 40 0.16 -1.76 -9.85
CA ALA A 40 0.96 -2.53 -8.89
C ALA A 40 0.08 -3.42 -8.00
N ILE A 41 0.63 -4.52 -7.50
CA ILE A 41 0.00 -5.40 -6.51
C ILE A 41 0.67 -5.17 -5.15
N VAL A 42 -0.12 -4.85 -4.12
CA VAL A 42 0.35 -4.77 -2.73
C VAL A 42 -0.24 -5.94 -1.95
N ILE A 43 0.55 -6.99 -1.76
CA ILE A 43 0.17 -8.22 -1.04
C ILE A 43 0.46 -8.09 0.46
N CYS A 44 -0.31 -8.75 1.30
CA CYS A 44 -0.16 -8.78 2.76
C CYS A 44 -0.14 -7.38 3.40
N GLY A 45 -0.88 -6.41 2.80
CA GLY A 45 -1.20 -5.17 3.48
C GLY A 45 -2.31 -5.36 4.52
N THR A 46 -2.76 -4.27 5.15
CA THR A 46 -3.88 -4.29 6.11
C THR A 46 -5.18 -4.87 5.50
N THR A 47 -5.46 -4.53 4.23
CA THR A 47 -6.64 -5.04 3.50
C THR A 47 -6.54 -6.54 3.24
N GLY A 48 -5.33 -7.06 3.07
CA GLY A 48 -5.05 -8.49 2.94
C GLY A 48 -5.03 -9.24 4.26
N GLU A 49 -5.41 -8.60 5.37
CA GLU A 49 -5.53 -9.21 6.71
C GLU A 49 -4.24 -9.86 7.24
N SER A 50 -3.07 -9.30 6.89
CA SER A 50 -1.77 -9.83 7.31
C SER A 50 -1.63 -10.02 8.83
N ALA A 51 -2.31 -9.18 9.62
CA ALA A 51 -2.29 -9.28 11.09
C ALA A 51 -2.99 -10.54 11.66
N THR A 52 -3.76 -11.27 10.85
CA THR A 52 -4.45 -12.50 11.25
C THR A 52 -3.77 -13.76 10.72
N MET A 53 -2.72 -13.60 9.92
CA MET A 53 -1.92 -14.69 9.37
C MET A 53 -0.82 -15.09 10.35
N THR A 54 -0.44 -16.37 10.33
CA THR A 54 0.85 -16.79 10.87
C THR A 54 1.97 -16.23 9.99
N GLU A 55 3.18 -16.05 10.53
CA GLU A 55 4.33 -15.58 9.75
C GLU A 55 4.62 -16.49 8.54
N LYS A 56 4.39 -17.81 8.69
CA LYS A 56 4.55 -18.76 7.60
C LYS A 56 3.56 -18.52 6.46
N GLU A 57 2.26 -18.34 6.77
CA GLU A 57 1.24 -18.02 5.76
C GLU A 57 1.53 -16.68 5.09
N HIS A 58 1.98 -15.69 5.85
CA HIS A 58 2.35 -14.38 5.35
C HIS A 58 3.47 -14.48 4.30
N VAL A 59 4.56 -15.16 4.62
CA VAL A 59 5.69 -15.38 3.71
C VAL A 59 5.27 -16.19 2.49
N GLU A 60 4.46 -17.23 2.68
CA GLU A 60 3.98 -18.09 1.58
C GLU A 60 3.07 -17.30 0.61
N ALA A 61 2.20 -16.42 1.12
CA ALA A 61 1.36 -15.55 0.29
C ALA A 61 2.21 -14.55 -0.53
N ILE A 62 3.27 -14.00 0.06
CA ILE A 62 4.21 -13.12 -0.66
C ILE A 62 4.91 -13.91 -1.79
N ARG A 63 5.48 -15.07 -1.49
CA ARG A 63 6.17 -15.93 -2.48
C ARG A 63 5.24 -16.32 -3.62
N PHE A 64 4.05 -16.82 -3.29
CA PHE A 64 3.06 -17.17 -4.30
C PHE A 64 2.74 -16.00 -5.22
N THR A 65 2.52 -14.80 -4.64
CA THR A 65 2.17 -13.62 -5.43
C THR A 65 3.33 -13.19 -6.33
N ALA A 66 4.56 -13.15 -5.83
CA ALA A 66 5.75 -12.81 -6.63
C ALA A 66 5.94 -13.79 -7.79
N ASP A 67 5.87 -15.09 -7.51
CA ASP A 67 6.01 -16.16 -8.52
C ASP A 67 4.90 -16.15 -9.56
N TYR A 68 3.68 -15.82 -9.17
CA TYR A 68 2.52 -15.79 -10.06
C TYR A 68 2.49 -14.52 -10.93
N VAL A 69 2.71 -13.36 -10.33
CA VAL A 69 2.68 -12.06 -11.03
C VAL A 69 3.91 -11.92 -11.93
N LYS A 70 5.08 -12.35 -11.47
CA LYS A 70 6.36 -12.21 -12.17
C LYS A 70 6.62 -10.72 -12.50
N THR A 71 6.90 -10.45 -13.77
CA THR A 71 7.23 -9.09 -14.28
C THR A 71 6.03 -8.37 -14.91
N ARG A 72 4.80 -8.86 -14.73
CA ARG A 72 3.62 -8.26 -15.34
C ARG A 72 3.31 -6.87 -14.79
N VAL A 73 3.41 -6.71 -13.49
CA VAL A 73 3.34 -5.44 -12.74
C VAL A 73 4.21 -5.54 -11.49
N PRO A 74 4.65 -4.42 -10.90
CA PRO A 74 5.38 -4.45 -9.64
C PRO A 74 4.60 -5.10 -8.50
N VAL A 75 5.30 -5.91 -7.69
CA VAL A 75 4.77 -6.53 -6.47
C VAL A 75 5.41 -5.87 -5.25
N VAL A 76 4.58 -5.32 -4.38
CA VAL A 76 4.99 -4.71 -3.11
C VAL A 76 4.52 -5.60 -1.96
N ALA A 77 5.41 -6.04 -1.10
CA ALA A 77 5.06 -6.86 0.06
C ALA A 77 4.84 -6.01 1.32
N GLY A 78 3.71 -6.19 1.98
CA GLY A 78 3.48 -5.65 3.32
C GLY A 78 4.31 -6.45 4.34
N THR A 79 5.34 -5.85 4.92
CA THR A 79 6.28 -6.51 5.84
C THR A 79 6.39 -5.83 7.20
N GLY A 80 5.64 -4.74 7.41
CA GLY A 80 5.68 -3.98 8.67
C GLY A 80 5.11 -4.76 9.85
N SER A 81 5.72 -4.57 11.00
CA SER A 81 5.29 -5.12 12.30
C SER A 81 5.57 -4.09 13.40
N ASN A 82 4.88 -4.22 14.54
CA ASN A 82 5.22 -3.46 15.75
C ASN A 82 6.46 -4.02 16.48
N CYS A 83 6.93 -5.18 16.08
CA CYS A 83 8.23 -5.75 16.48
C CYS A 83 9.24 -5.53 15.36
N THR A 84 10.30 -4.77 15.62
CA THR A 84 11.33 -4.46 14.62
C THR A 84 11.97 -5.72 14.05
N GLN A 85 12.26 -6.71 14.90
CA GLN A 85 12.88 -7.97 14.47
C GLN A 85 11.97 -8.75 13.52
N THR A 86 10.68 -8.87 13.81
CA THR A 86 9.71 -9.51 12.90
C THR A 86 9.63 -8.77 11.56
N ALA A 87 9.63 -7.43 11.57
CA ALA A 87 9.63 -6.65 10.33
C ALA A 87 10.91 -6.87 9.51
N VAL A 88 12.08 -7.02 10.16
CA VAL A 88 13.33 -7.38 9.48
C VAL A 88 13.26 -8.76 8.85
N GLU A 89 12.75 -9.76 9.57
CA GLU A 89 12.63 -11.14 9.08
C GLU A 89 11.67 -11.22 7.89
N LEU A 90 10.47 -10.64 8.00
CA LEU A 90 9.50 -10.58 6.90
C LEU A 90 10.06 -9.85 5.66
N SER A 91 10.81 -8.75 5.87
CA SER A 91 11.40 -7.99 4.77
C SER A 91 12.50 -8.78 4.04
N LYS A 92 13.31 -9.55 4.77
CA LYS A 92 14.30 -10.47 4.17
C LYS A 92 13.64 -11.60 3.38
N GLU A 93 12.57 -12.19 3.92
CA GLU A 93 11.82 -13.22 3.22
C GLU A 93 11.14 -12.67 1.94
N ALA A 94 10.63 -11.44 2.01
CA ALA A 94 10.07 -10.75 0.84
C ALA A 94 11.15 -10.48 -0.23
N GLN A 95 12.34 -10.04 0.17
CA GLN A 95 13.47 -9.88 -0.74
C GLN A 95 13.88 -11.22 -1.38
N ALA A 96 13.95 -12.29 -0.60
CA ALA A 96 14.25 -13.62 -1.12
C ALA A 96 13.17 -14.16 -2.06
N ALA A 97 11.91 -13.73 -1.89
CA ALA A 97 10.80 -14.05 -2.78
C ALA A 97 10.83 -13.26 -4.11
N GLY A 98 11.69 -12.24 -4.24
CA GLY A 98 11.85 -11.47 -5.47
C GLY A 98 10.77 -10.43 -5.72
N VAL A 99 10.18 -9.84 -4.66
CA VAL A 99 9.28 -8.68 -4.79
C VAL A 99 10.06 -7.41 -5.14
N ASP A 100 9.36 -6.39 -5.65
CA ASP A 100 9.99 -5.15 -6.12
C ASP A 100 10.18 -4.10 -5.00
N ALA A 101 9.39 -4.18 -3.92
CA ALA A 101 9.48 -3.26 -2.78
C ALA A 101 8.79 -3.82 -1.53
N CYS A 102 9.09 -3.20 -0.37
CA CYS A 102 8.40 -3.48 0.89
C CYS A 102 7.50 -2.29 1.30
N LEU A 103 6.28 -2.58 1.76
CA LEU A 103 5.39 -1.63 2.43
C LEU A 103 5.48 -1.86 3.94
N VAL A 104 6.04 -0.90 4.67
CA VAL A 104 6.30 -1.03 6.10
C VAL A 104 5.39 -0.08 6.88
N VAL A 105 4.38 -0.62 7.57
CA VAL A 105 3.51 0.15 8.45
C VAL A 105 4.26 0.57 9.71
N THR A 106 3.91 1.75 10.27
CA THR A 106 4.42 2.17 11.57
C THR A 106 4.13 1.13 12.66
N PRO A 107 5.02 0.98 13.67
CA PRO A 107 4.71 0.16 14.83
C PRO A 107 3.35 0.54 15.42
N TYR A 108 2.42 -0.40 15.43
CA TYR A 108 1.09 -0.23 15.96
C TYR A 108 1.02 -0.66 17.43
N TYR A 109 0.07 -0.12 18.20
CA TYR A 109 -0.19 -0.46 19.60
C TYR A 109 0.83 0.12 20.59
N ASN A 110 2.14 -0.06 20.41
CA ASN A 110 3.21 0.33 21.34
C ASN A 110 3.62 1.82 21.26
N LYS A 111 2.99 2.62 20.39
CA LYS A 111 3.10 4.10 20.33
C LYS A 111 4.55 4.60 20.31
N ALA A 112 5.32 4.17 19.33
CA ALA A 112 6.71 4.58 19.16
C ALA A 112 6.86 6.11 19.08
N SER A 113 7.92 6.65 19.71
CA SER A 113 8.31 8.06 19.55
C SER A 113 8.92 8.30 18.17
N GLN A 114 9.08 9.57 17.74
CA GLN A 114 9.71 9.91 16.45
C GLN A 114 11.15 9.35 16.37
N LYS A 115 11.90 9.40 17.46
CA LYS A 115 13.23 8.77 17.54
C LYS A 115 13.13 7.25 17.38
N GLY A 116 12.17 6.61 18.03
CA GLY A 116 11.93 5.18 17.89
C GLY A 116 11.53 4.79 16.47
N LEU A 117 10.75 5.63 15.78
CA LEU A 117 10.43 5.43 14.35
C LEU A 117 11.69 5.49 13.48
N ILE A 118 12.57 6.46 13.70
CA ILE A 118 13.83 6.57 12.95
C ILE A 118 14.66 5.29 13.12
N GLU A 119 14.86 4.83 14.35
CA GLU A 119 15.61 3.60 14.65
C GLU A 119 14.97 2.36 14.03
N HIS A 120 13.64 2.25 14.15
CA HIS A 120 12.86 1.13 13.60
C HIS A 120 13.02 1.03 12.08
N TYR A 121 12.72 2.11 11.35
CA TYR A 121 12.82 2.12 9.88
C TYR A 121 14.25 1.97 9.39
N THR A 122 15.21 2.62 10.05
CA THR A 122 16.63 2.48 9.69
C THR A 122 17.14 1.04 9.88
N THR A 123 16.70 0.37 10.95
CA THR A 123 17.09 -1.03 11.21
C THR A 123 16.53 -1.96 10.13
N ILE A 124 15.26 -1.80 9.75
CA ILE A 124 14.64 -2.59 8.68
C ILE A 124 15.34 -2.30 7.35
N ALA A 125 15.51 -1.04 7.00
CA ALA A 125 16.11 -0.62 5.74
C ALA A 125 17.53 -1.14 5.55
N LYS A 126 18.35 -1.13 6.58
CA LYS A 126 19.71 -1.67 6.55
C LYS A 126 19.77 -3.19 6.43
N SER A 127 18.68 -3.91 6.59
CA SER A 127 18.64 -5.37 6.53
C SER A 127 18.34 -5.93 5.14
N ILE A 128 17.93 -5.07 4.20
CA ILE A 128 17.52 -5.41 2.83
C ILE A 128 18.02 -4.36 1.83
N ASP A 129 18.08 -4.73 0.55
CA ASP A 129 18.40 -3.81 -0.55
C ASP A 129 17.13 -3.28 -1.26
N LEU A 130 15.96 -3.84 -0.96
CA LEU A 130 14.70 -3.43 -1.59
C LEU A 130 14.28 -2.02 -1.21
N PRO A 131 13.63 -1.29 -2.12
CA PRO A 131 12.96 -0.03 -1.81
C PRO A 131 11.89 -0.22 -0.73
N ILE A 132 11.77 0.75 0.17
CA ILE A 132 10.77 0.77 1.24
C ILE A 132 9.80 1.91 1.03
N ILE A 133 8.51 1.59 1.10
CA ILE A 133 7.39 2.52 1.25
C ILE A 133 7.02 2.56 2.73
N MET A 134 7.26 3.65 3.42
CA MET A 134 6.73 3.86 4.78
C MET A 134 5.20 3.93 4.73
N TYR A 135 4.50 3.33 5.68
CA TYR A 135 3.04 3.41 5.72
C TYR A 135 2.57 4.11 7.00
N ASN A 136 2.02 5.30 6.84
CA ASN A 136 1.55 6.16 7.91
C ASN A 136 0.02 6.16 7.98
N VAL A 137 -0.55 5.48 8.98
CA VAL A 137 -2.00 5.33 9.20
C VAL A 137 -2.36 5.49 10.69
N PRO A 138 -2.27 6.71 11.24
CA PRO A 138 -2.43 6.95 12.69
C PRO A 138 -3.76 6.47 13.26
N SER A 139 -4.83 6.51 12.47
CA SER A 139 -6.17 6.05 12.87
C SER A 139 -6.23 4.54 13.23
N ARG A 140 -5.29 3.75 12.71
CA ARG A 140 -5.19 2.30 12.97
C ARG A 140 -4.07 1.97 13.95
N THR A 141 -2.93 2.66 13.82
CA THR A 141 -1.71 2.31 14.57
C THR A 141 -1.59 3.05 15.90
N GLY A 142 -2.26 4.21 16.04
CA GLY A 142 -2.04 5.14 17.16
C GLY A 142 -0.65 5.81 17.10
N CYS A 143 0.05 5.71 15.96
CA CYS A 143 1.39 6.24 15.74
C CYS A 143 1.41 7.04 14.43
N ASN A 144 1.91 8.27 14.46
CA ASN A 144 2.00 9.17 13.31
C ASN A 144 3.47 9.49 13.00
N ILE A 145 3.89 9.27 11.77
CA ILE A 145 5.18 9.78 11.27
C ILE A 145 4.98 11.26 10.95
N LEU A 146 5.70 12.13 11.66
CA LEU A 146 5.67 13.55 11.38
C LEU A 146 6.46 13.87 10.09
N PRO A 147 6.12 14.98 9.39
CA PRO A 147 6.78 15.35 8.13
C PRO A 147 8.30 15.38 8.23
N GLU A 148 8.84 15.98 9.30
CA GLU A 148 10.29 16.08 9.53
C GLU A 148 10.94 14.71 9.70
N THR A 149 10.24 13.77 10.32
CA THR A 149 10.72 12.39 10.53
C THR A 149 10.73 11.62 9.21
N ALA A 150 9.66 11.71 8.42
CA ALA A 150 9.56 11.06 7.12
C ALA A 150 10.67 11.54 6.17
N VAL A 151 10.86 12.85 6.08
CA VAL A 151 11.87 13.47 5.23
C VAL A 151 13.29 13.17 5.70
N LYS A 152 13.53 13.18 7.02
CA LYS A 152 14.82 12.78 7.59
C LYS A 152 15.18 11.35 7.19
N LEU A 153 14.25 10.41 7.33
CA LEU A 153 14.44 9.02 6.92
C LEU A 153 14.78 8.91 5.42
N ALA A 154 14.03 9.58 4.56
CA ALA A 154 14.27 9.55 3.11
C ALA A 154 15.61 10.18 2.70
N LYS A 155 16.09 11.20 3.42
CA LYS A 155 17.39 11.86 3.14
C LYS A 155 18.59 11.09 3.69
N GLU A 156 18.42 10.31 4.76
CA GLU A 156 19.53 9.62 5.46
C GLU A 156 19.61 8.12 5.18
N VAL A 157 18.58 7.53 4.54
CA VAL A 157 18.49 6.08 4.30
C VAL A 157 18.07 5.84 2.84
N ASP A 158 19.01 5.45 2.01
CA ASP A 158 18.93 5.44 0.55
C ASP A 158 17.76 4.62 -0.03
N ASN A 159 17.37 3.54 0.63
CA ASN A 159 16.29 2.67 0.17
C ASN A 159 14.92 3.00 0.78
N ILE A 160 14.78 4.05 1.59
CA ILE A 160 13.48 4.59 1.98
C ILE A 160 13.07 5.64 0.95
N VAL A 161 12.24 5.24 -0.02
CA VAL A 161 11.99 6.03 -1.23
C VAL A 161 10.59 6.61 -1.32
N ALA A 162 9.64 6.12 -0.51
CA ALA A 162 8.25 6.55 -0.60
C ALA A 162 7.51 6.48 0.75
N ILE A 163 6.36 7.17 0.78
CA ILE A 163 5.39 7.09 1.86
C ILE A 163 3.97 6.84 1.32
N LYS A 164 3.26 5.84 1.87
CA LYS A 164 1.81 5.70 1.74
C LYS A 164 1.15 6.52 2.84
N ALA A 165 0.47 7.59 2.44
CA ALA A 165 -0.15 8.57 3.32
C ALA A 165 -1.64 8.25 3.54
N ALA A 166 -1.99 7.88 4.77
CA ALA A 166 -3.35 7.60 5.21
C ALA A 166 -3.66 8.28 6.55
N THR A 167 -3.30 9.56 6.66
CA THR A 167 -3.52 10.36 7.88
C THR A 167 -4.85 11.09 7.86
N GLY A 168 -5.45 11.29 6.69
CA GLY A 168 -6.61 12.16 6.49
C GLY A 168 -6.29 13.65 6.66
N ASN A 169 -5.00 14.01 6.82
CA ASN A 169 -4.56 15.39 7.08
C ASN A 169 -3.77 15.95 5.89
N LEU A 170 -4.47 16.54 4.93
CA LEU A 170 -3.86 17.10 3.72
C LEU A 170 -2.81 18.18 4.03
N SER A 171 -2.96 18.94 5.13
CA SER A 171 -1.95 19.93 5.55
C SER A 171 -0.64 19.25 5.96
N GLN A 172 -0.70 18.13 6.66
CA GLN A 172 0.49 17.34 7.01
C GLN A 172 1.16 16.79 5.74
N GLU A 173 0.37 16.25 4.81
CA GLU A 173 0.89 15.67 3.57
C GLU A 173 1.53 16.76 2.68
N SER A 174 0.89 17.94 2.57
CA SER A 174 1.46 19.08 1.86
C SER A 174 2.79 19.53 2.46
N LYS A 175 2.89 19.57 3.80
CA LYS A 175 4.16 19.87 4.48
C LYS A 175 5.22 18.80 4.21
N THR A 176 4.83 17.53 4.22
CA THR A 176 5.75 16.42 3.89
C THR A 176 6.33 16.60 2.49
N MET A 177 5.49 16.82 1.49
CA MET A 177 5.94 17.02 0.11
C MET A 177 6.79 18.27 -0.07
N MET A 178 6.43 19.37 0.60
CA MET A 178 7.23 20.60 0.58
C MET A 178 8.64 20.35 1.13
N LEU A 179 8.77 19.67 2.28
CA LEU A 179 10.06 19.41 2.92
C LEU A 179 10.88 18.34 2.19
N ALA A 180 10.21 17.43 1.49
CA ALA A 180 10.85 16.34 0.75
C ALA A 180 11.68 16.84 -0.45
N GLU A 181 11.30 17.94 -1.08
CA GLU A 181 12.05 18.53 -2.20
C GLU A 181 12.38 17.49 -3.31
N GLY A 182 11.50 16.51 -3.51
CA GLY A 182 11.66 15.45 -4.51
C GLY A 182 12.43 14.20 -4.05
N CYS A 183 12.91 14.15 -2.81
CA CYS A 183 13.62 12.95 -2.30
C CYS A 183 12.68 11.82 -1.81
N LEU A 184 11.37 12.07 -1.74
CA LEU A 184 10.38 11.11 -1.23
C LEU A 184 9.13 11.12 -2.13
N ASP A 185 8.78 9.98 -2.71
CA ASP A 185 7.51 9.82 -3.39
C ASP A 185 6.37 9.64 -2.39
N MET A 186 5.15 10.04 -2.78
CA MET A 186 3.95 9.85 -1.98
C MET A 186 2.90 9.06 -2.76
N TYR A 187 2.23 8.13 -2.10
CA TYR A 187 1.02 7.46 -2.57
C TYR A 187 -0.14 7.74 -1.62
N SER A 188 -1.32 8.04 -2.15
CA SER A 188 -2.52 8.09 -1.31
C SER A 188 -2.77 6.71 -0.68
N GLY A 189 -3.06 6.67 0.60
CA GLY A 189 -3.57 5.48 1.29
C GLY A 189 -5.09 5.50 1.45
N GLU A 190 -5.75 6.54 0.92
CA GLU A 190 -7.18 6.77 1.03
C GLU A 190 -7.79 7.04 -0.34
N ASP A 191 -8.77 6.23 -0.74
CA ASP A 191 -9.42 6.34 -2.05
C ASP A 191 -10.14 7.69 -2.23
N GLY A 192 -10.59 8.32 -1.16
CA GLY A 192 -11.22 9.64 -1.17
C GLY A 192 -10.26 10.80 -1.41
N LEU A 193 -8.95 10.59 -1.29
CA LEU A 193 -7.92 11.64 -1.39
C LEU A 193 -6.97 11.44 -2.57
N ILE A 194 -7.30 10.64 -3.58
CA ILE A 194 -6.43 10.37 -4.73
C ILE A 194 -6.10 11.69 -5.44
N VAL A 195 -7.10 12.37 -5.98
CA VAL A 195 -6.90 13.64 -6.72
C VAL A 195 -6.30 14.75 -5.86
N PRO A 196 -6.78 15.01 -4.62
CA PRO A 196 -6.14 15.98 -3.74
C PRO A 196 -4.66 15.73 -3.49
N LEU A 197 -4.25 14.47 -3.25
CA LEU A 197 -2.84 14.16 -3.01
C LEU A 197 -2.00 14.22 -4.30
N MET A 198 -2.54 13.80 -5.44
CA MET A 198 -1.85 13.99 -6.73
C MET A 198 -1.65 15.46 -7.06
N SER A 199 -2.57 16.36 -6.66
CA SER A 199 -2.42 17.81 -6.87
C SER A 199 -1.26 18.42 -6.11
N ILE A 200 -0.77 17.76 -5.05
CA ILE A 200 0.44 18.17 -4.31
C ILE A 200 1.66 17.29 -4.64
N GLY A 201 1.59 16.46 -5.69
CA GLY A 201 2.73 15.71 -6.23
C GLY A 201 2.77 14.22 -5.91
N ALA A 202 1.72 13.63 -5.34
CA ALA A 202 1.66 12.18 -5.16
C ALA A 202 1.69 11.43 -6.50
N LYS A 203 2.28 10.23 -6.49
CA LYS A 203 2.46 9.37 -7.67
C LYS A 203 1.24 8.48 -7.99
N GLY A 204 0.21 8.55 -7.16
CA GLY A 204 -1.00 7.76 -7.31
C GLY A 204 -1.54 7.28 -5.97
N VAL A 205 -2.08 6.07 -5.94
CA VAL A 205 -2.78 5.50 -4.78
C VAL A 205 -2.39 4.04 -4.54
N ILE A 206 -2.37 3.64 -3.27
CA ILE A 206 -2.44 2.23 -2.85
C ILE A 206 -3.85 2.02 -2.29
N SER A 207 -4.73 1.53 -3.15
CA SER A 207 -6.19 1.59 -3.07
C SER A 207 -6.82 0.35 -2.44
N VAL A 208 -7.92 0.53 -1.75
CA VAL A 208 -8.85 -0.54 -1.34
C VAL A 208 -9.96 -0.70 -2.38
N LEU A 209 -10.47 0.40 -2.93
CA LEU A 209 -11.53 0.40 -3.94
C LEU A 209 -11.15 -0.43 -5.17
N SER A 210 -9.88 -0.39 -5.57
CA SER A 210 -9.38 -1.13 -6.75
C SER A 210 -9.58 -2.64 -6.65
N ASN A 211 -9.81 -3.23 -5.47
CA ASN A 211 -10.17 -4.66 -5.37
C ASN A 211 -11.43 -5.01 -6.18
N VAL A 212 -12.37 -4.09 -6.33
CA VAL A 212 -13.64 -4.29 -7.05
C VAL A 212 -13.78 -3.41 -8.29
N ALA A 213 -13.00 -2.34 -8.39
CA ALA A 213 -13.06 -1.35 -9.47
C ALA A 213 -11.65 -0.93 -9.93
N PRO A 214 -10.78 -1.90 -10.36
CA PRO A 214 -9.40 -1.61 -10.71
C PRO A 214 -9.26 -0.58 -11.82
N LYS A 215 -9.98 -0.79 -12.94
CA LYS A 215 -9.92 0.12 -14.08
C LYS A 215 -10.36 1.54 -13.72
N GLN A 216 -11.46 1.68 -12.98
CA GLN A 216 -11.96 3.00 -12.58
C GLN A 216 -10.95 3.72 -11.68
N THR A 217 -10.30 2.99 -10.77
CA THR A 217 -9.26 3.56 -9.90
C THR A 217 -8.02 3.94 -10.69
N HIS A 218 -7.59 3.12 -11.64
CA HIS A 218 -6.52 3.44 -12.58
C HIS A 218 -6.85 4.70 -13.38
N ASP A 219 -8.06 4.78 -13.96
CA ASP A 219 -8.47 5.89 -14.83
C ASP A 219 -8.46 7.24 -14.07
N ILE A 220 -8.76 7.28 -12.76
CA ILE A 220 -8.60 8.50 -11.95
C ILE A 220 -7.17 9.02 -12.02
N CYS A 221 -6.19 8.14 -11.83
CA CYS A 221 -4.78 8.50 -11.86
C CYS A 221 -4.30 8.83 -13.29
N ALA A 222 -4.66 7.99 -14.26
CA ALA A 222 -4.25 8.14 -15.66
C ALA A 222 -4.73 9.47 -16.25
N GLU A 223 -5.99 9.83 -16.03
CA GLU A 223 -6.55 11.11 -16.51
C GLU A 223 -5.87 12.31 -15.85
N PHE A 224 -5.54 12.21 -14.56
CA PHE A 224 -4.81 13.27 -13.87
C PHE A 224 -3.42 13.48 -14.49
N PHE A 225 -2.64 12.43 -14.69
CA PHE A 225 -1.30 12.51 -15.27
C PHE A 225 -1.32 12.90 -16.75
N ALA A 226 -2.40 12.60 -17.48
CA ALA A 226 -2.62 13.09 -18.83
C ALA A 226 -2.98 14.59 -18.90
N GLY A 227 -3.14 15.27 -17.75
CA GLY A 227 -3.55 16.68 -17.66
C GLY A 227 -5.07 16.90 -17.69
N ASN A 228 -5.88 15.84 -17.77
CA ASN A 228 -7.35 15.89 -17.80
C ASN A 228 -7.91 15.97 -16.38
N VAL A 229 -7.47 16.96 -15.59
CA VAL A 229 -7.78 17.08 -14.15
C VAL A 229 -9.28 17.11 -13.86
N GLU A 230 -10.08 17.77 -14.72
CA GLU A 230 -11.54 17.83 -14.59
C GLU A 230 -12.16 16.44 -14.69
N LYS A 231 -11.70 15.63 -15.66
CA LYS A 231 -12.17 14.25 -15.84
C LYS A 231 -11.77 13.36 -14.68
N SER A 232 -10.52 13.48 -14.23
CA SER A 232 -10.02 12.76 -13.04
C SER A 232 -10.86 13.08 -11.80
N ARG A 233 -11.19 14.36 -11.58
CA ARG A 233 -12.04 14.81 -10.48
C ARG A 233 -13.46 14.22 -10.57
N GLN A 234 -14.05 14.19 -11.77
CA GLN A 234 -15.36 13.59 -11.99
C GLN A 234 -15.35 12.11 -11.63
N LEU A 235 -14.36 11.34 -12.13
CA LEU A 235 -14.19 9.93 -11.80
C LEU A 235 -13.99 9.70 -10.31
N GLN A 236 -13.24 10.57 -9.64
CA GLN A 236 -13.07 10.54 -8.18
C GLN A 236 -14.41 10.69 -7.45
N PHE A 237 -15.29 11.59 -7.88
CA PHE A 237 -16.60 11.78 -7.26
C PHE A 237 -17.54 10.60 -7.52
N GLU A 238 -17.53 10.03 -8.72
CA GLU A 238 -18.27 8.82 -9.06
C GLU A 238 -17.82 7.64 -8.19
N ALA A 239 -16.50 7.47 -8.00
CA ALA A 239 -15.93 6.45 -7.13
C ALA A 239 -16.38 6.64 -5.67
N LEU A 240 -16.31 7.87 -5.13
CA LEU A 240 -16.77 8.18 -3.77
C LEU A 240 -18.26 7.94 -3.56
N TYR A 241 -19.08 8.26 -4.56
CA TYR A 241 -20.51 7.98 -4.51
C TYR A 241 -20.78 6.47 -4.47
N SER A 242 -20.11 5.72 -5.32
CA SER A 242 -20.21 4.25 -5.38
C SER A 242 -19.74 3.61 -4.07
N VAL A 243 -18.66 4.13 -3.46
CA VAL A 243 -18.11 3.65 -2.17
C VAL A 243 -19.06 3.90 -1.00
N ARG A 244 -19.78 5.03 -0.97
CA ARG A 244 -20.81 5.26 0.07
C ARG A 244 -21.92 4.21 0.06
N LEU A 245 -22.28 3.74 -1.12
CA LEU A 245 -23.22 2.61 -1.27
C LEU A 245 -22.56 1.26 -0.98
N THR A 246 -21.24 1.16 -1.12
CA THR A 246 -20.51 -0.11 -1.23
C THR A 246 -19.64 -0.43 -0.02
N LEU A 247 -19.25 0.51 0.87
CA LEU A 247 -18.44 0.15 2.06
C LEU A 247 -19.18 -0.85 2.99
N PHE A 248 -20.49 -0.76 3.06
CA PHE A 248 -21.32 -1.77 3.72
C PHE A 248 -21.49 -3.02 2.85
N GLN A 249 -21.61 -2.85 1.54
CA GLN A 249 -21.72 -3.93 0.55
C GLN A 249 -20.36 -4.52 0.17
N LEU A 250 -19.24 -3.75 0.20
CA LEU A 250 -17.90 -4.26 -0.05
C LEU A 250 -17.46 -5.27 1.02
N ARG A 251 -17.78 -5.05 2.29
CA ARG A 251 -17.65 -6.12 3.30
C ARG A 251 -18.53 -7.32 2.97
N GLN A 252 -19.76 -7.11 2.50
CA GLN A 252 -20.66 -8.21 2.10
C GLN A 252 -20.29 -8.82 0.75
N LEU A 253 -19.84 -8.03 -0.24
CA LEU A 253 -19.40 -8.52 -1.55
C LEU A 253 -18.04 -9.20 -1.47
N LEU A 254 -17.08 -8.70 -0.69
CA LEU A 254 -15.82 -9.39 -0.41
C LEU A 254 -16.09 -10.69 0.36
N ILE A 255 -17.02 -10.68 1.33
CA ILE A 255 -17.50 -11.91 1.99
C ILE A 255 -18.18 -12.83 0.97
N LEU A 256 -19.03 -12.33 0.07
CA LEU A 256 -19.73 -13.15 -0.93
C LEU A 256 -18.82 -13.61 -2.08
N TRP A 257 -17.76 -12.87 -2.42
CA TRP A 257 -16.77 -13.26 -3.45
C TRP A 257 -15.67 -14.17 -2.88
N VAL A 258 -15.30 -13.95 -1.63
CA VAL A 258 -14.23 -14.69 -0.95
C VAL A 258 -14.77 -16.00 -0.32
N TRP A 259 -16.07 -16.06 0.03
CA TRP A 259 -16.70 -17.20 0.73
C TRP A 259 -17.61 -18.07 -0.17
N LYS A 260 -17.62 -17.87 -1.49
CA LYS A 260 -18.20 -18.80 -2.46
C LYS A 260 -17.09 -19.54 -3.19
#